data_d5ef8fe7c2c90baec62d0f18c96ce036
#
_entry.id   d5ef8fe7c2c90baec62d0f18c96ce036
#
_cell.length_a   1.000
_cell.length_b   1.000
_cell.length_c   1.000
_cell.angle_alpha   90.00
_cell.angle_beta   90.00
_cell.angle_gamma   90.00
#
_symmetry.space_group_name_H-M   'P 1'
#
loop_
_entity.id
_entity.type
_entity.pdbx_description
1 polymer ?
#
loop_
_entity_poly.entity_id
_entity_poly.type
_entity_poly.pdbx_seq_one_letter_code
_entity_poly.pdbx_strand_id
1 'polypeptide(L)'
;MLFVGSCFADKIGQRFADDKFRALVNPYGVMYNPASVWYTIERLASEKAFPFRADEAGTAVFTLGTNHVYILKETGEIVDNCQKKPQRLFEERELSIAECADYLQHCIDAIQSRFPKVNVVLTVSPIRYRKYGYHGSQLSKATLLLAVEETIRMADKTKCGKVAYFPSYEIVNDELRDYRFYQDDMLHPSSQAVDYIFERFADTYFSNETFDFLKAWKPIREALSHRPVHPESTEYKAFLAQTEEKAKELQLKYPQLEL
;
A
#
# COMPACT_ATOMS: atom_id res chain seq x y z
N MET A 1 -6.59 6.04 -5.69
CA MET A 1 -6.13 4.72 -5.19
C MET A 1 -6.35 4.63 -3.69
N LEU A 2 -6.46 3.42 -3.13
CA LEU A 2 -6.50 3.16 -1.69
C LEU A 2 -5.37 2.19 -1.32
N PHE A 3 -4.57 2.55 -0.32
CA PHE A 3 -3.54 1.66 0.23
C PHE A 3 -3.89 1.38 1.70
N VAL A 4 -4.05 0.11 2.06
CA VAL A 4 -4.31 -0.31 3.44
C VAL A 4 -3.37 -1.46 3.79
N GLY A 5 -2.75 -1.40 4.95
CA GLY A 5 -1.96 -2.50 5.45
C GLY A 5 -0.75 -2.09 6.28
N SER A 6 0.34 -2.86 6.15
CA SER A 6 1.56 -2.70 6.93
C SER A 6 2.28 -1.38 6.67
N CYS A 7 3.35 -1.09 7.40
CA CYS A 7 4.22 0.06 7.13
C CYS A 7 4.75 0.10 5.66
N PHE A 8 4.69 -1.02 4.95
CA PHE A 8 4.99 -1.03 3.52
C PHE A 8 3.89 -0.31 2.71
N ALA A 9 2.62 -0.38 3.13
CA ALA A 9 1.55 0.42 2.50
C ALA A 9 1.83 1.91 2.60
N ASP A 10 2.34 2.39 3.75
CA ASP A 10 2.73 3.79 3.91
C ASP A 10 3.81 4.19 2.91
N LYS A 11 4.87 3.38 2.80
CA LYS A 11 6.00 3.68 1.92
C LYS A 11 5.63 3.67 0.45
N ILE A 12 4.96 2.61 0.00
CA ILE A 12 4.57 2.51 -1.40
C ILE A 12 3.45 3.51 -1.75
N GLY A 13 2.48 3.71 -0.87
CA GLY A 13 1.41 4.67 -1.05
C GLY A 13 1.92 6.11 -1.10
N GLN A 14 2.87 6.47 -0.23
CA GLN A 14 3.53 7.78 -0.28
C GLN A 14 4.28 7.96 -1.60
N ARG A 15 4.97 6.93 -2.09
CA ARG A 15 5.65 6.98 -3.40
C ARG A 15 4.67 7.28 -4.55
N PHE A 16 3.43 6.75 -4.48
CA PHE A 16 2.38 7.11 -5.43
C PHE A 16 1.92 8.57 -5.25
N ALA A 17 1.72 9.01 -4.01
CA ALA A 17 1.32 10.39 -3.72
C ALA A 17 2.36 11.41 -4.20
N ASP A 18 3.66 11.12 -4.04
CA ASP A 18 4.76 11.95 -4.55
C ASP A 18 4.72 12.09 -6.08
N ASP A 19 4.23 11.06 -6.77
CA ASP A 19 4.00 11.08 -8.22
C ASP A 19 2.58 11.58 -8.59
N LYS A 20 1.91 12.28 -7.69
CA LYS A 20 0.62 12.95 -7.92
C LYS A 20 -0.57 12.01 -8.22
N PHE A 21 -0.45 10.73 -7.89
CA PHE A 21 -1.62 9.87 -7.86
C PHE A 21 -2.52 10.24 -6.68
N ARG A 22 -3.82 10.29 -6.89
CA ARG A 22 -4.80 10.43 -5.80
C ARG A 22 -4.80 9.16 -4.94
N ALA A 23 -3.98 9.15 -3.90
CA ALA A 23 -3.78 8.01 -3.01
C ALA A 23 -4.25 8.33 -1.58
N LEU A 24 -5.20 7.56 -1.08
CA LEU A 24 -5.55 7.50 0.34
C LEU A 24 -4.75 6.36 0.97
N VAL A 25 -3.92 6.66 1.96
CA VAL A 25 -2.96 5.72 2.53
C VAL A 25 -3.23 5.54 4.02
N ASN A 26 -3.48 4.32 4.44
CA ASN A 26 -3.70 3.93 5.84
C ASN A 26 -4.54 4.95 6.65
N PRO A 27 -5.78 5.26 6.23
CA PRO A 27 -6.55 6.39 6.77
C PRO A 27 -6.79 6.32 8.28
N TYR A 28 -6.73 5.13 8.86
CA TYR A 28 -6.89 4.89 10.30
C TYR A 28 -5.64 4.33 10.97
N GLY A 29 -4.49 4.46 10.28
CA GLY A 29 -3.20 3.96 10.74
C GLY A 29 -2.83 2.62 10.11
N VAL A 30 -1.63 2.15 10.47
CA VAL A 30 -1.04 0.93 9.92
C VAL A 30 -1.78 -0.31 10.41
N MET A 31 -2.14 -1.21 9.47
CA MET A 31 -2.83 -2.47 9.71
C MET A 31 -1.95 -3.64 9.29
N TYR A 32 -1.77 -4.62 10.18
CA TYR A 32 -0.78 -5.66 9.94
C TYR A 32 -1.37 -6.97 9.42
N ASN A 33 -2.63 -7.26 9.72
CA ASN A 33 -3.26 -8.55 9.45
C ASN A 33 -4.57 -8.39 8.67
N PRO A 34 -5.09 -9.45 8.04
CA PRO A 34 -6.31 -9.39 7.25
C PRO A 34 -7.56 -8.89 8.00
N ALA A 35 -7.70 -9.23 9.31
CA ALA A 35 -8.83 -8.77 10.11
C ALA A 35 -8.82 -7.24 10.28
N SER A 36 -7.66 -6.66 10.61
CA SER A 36 -7.51 -5.20 10.74
C SER A 36 -7.69 -4.47 9.41
N VAL A 37 -7.29 -5.09 8.29
CA VAL A 37 -7.60 -4.56 6.95
C VAL A 37 -9.11 -4.54 6.74
N TRP A 38 -9.81 -5.62 7.07
CA TRP A 38 -11.27 -5.68 6.98
C TRP A 38 -11.95 -4.59 7.81
N TYR A 39 -11.57 -4.40 9.07
CA TYR A 39 -12.15 -3.35 9.92
C TYR A 39 -11.92 -1.94 9.36
N THR A 40 -10.77 -1.70 8.72
CA THR A 40 -10.53 -0.45 7.98
C THR A 40 -11.52 -0.28 6.82
N ILE A 41 -11.75 -1.32 6.04
CA ILE A 41 -12.69 -1.30 4.90
C ILE A 41 -14.14 -1.11 5.37
N GLU A 42 -14.54 -1.82 6.43
CA GLU A 42 -15.86 -1.69 7.03
C GLU A 42 -16.10 -0.27 7.56
N ARG A 43 -15.11 0.32 8.22
CA ARG A 43 -15.15 1.70 8.69
C ARG A 43 -15.25 2.70 7.55
N LEU A 44 -14.44 2.57 6.49
CA LEU A 44 -14.55 3.40 5.29
C LEU A 44 -15.94 3.29 4.63
N ALA A 45 -16.53 2.10 4.67
CA ALA A 45 -17.88 1.87 4.16
C ALA A 45 -18.95 2.58 4.99
N SER A 46 -18.86 2.52 6.32
CA SER A 46 -19.80 3.16 7.25
C SER A 46 -19.70 4.69 7.22
N GLU A 47 -18.49 5.23 7.14
CA GLU A 47 -18.23 6.67 7.05
C GLU A 47 -18.39 7.23 5.63
N LYS A 48 -18.64 6.38 4.62
CA LYS A 48 -18.71 6.75 3.19
C LYS A 48 -17.46 7.48 2.69
N ALA A 49 -16.29 7.06 3.21
CA ALA A 49 -15.00 7.74 3.04
C ALA A 49 -14.07 7.05 2.01
N PHE A 50 -14.59 6.16 1.16
CA PHE A 50 -13.80 5.58 0.08
C PHE A 50 -13.34 6.64 -0.92
N PRO A 51 -12.08 6.55 -1.42
CA PRO A 51 -11.55 7.49 -2.42
C PRO A 51 -12.01 7.15 -3.85
N PHE A 52 -13.06 6.35 -4.02
CA PHE A 52 -13.55 5.85 -5.29
C PHE A 52 -14.87 6.50 -5.69
N ARG A 53 -15.14 6.55 -6.99
CA ARG A 53 -16.45 6.88 -7.57
C ARG A 53 -17.04 5.63 -8.24
N ALA A 54 -18.36 5.50 -8.21
CA ALA A 54 -19.03 4.26 -8.62
C ALA A 54 -18.81 3.87 -10.09
N ASP A 55 -18.62 4.85 -10.97
CA ASP A 55 -18.47 4.71 -12.41
C ASP A 55 -17.03 4.84 -12.92
N GLU A 56 -16.08 5.16 -12.03
CA GLU A 56 -14.66 5.30 -12.37
C GLU A 56 -13.85 4.04 -12.01
N ALA A 57 -12.82 3.79 -12.81
CA ALA A 57 -11.82 2.78 -12.47
C ALA A 57 -10.97 3.26 -11.29
N GLY A 58 -10.60 2.32 -10.44
CA GLY A 58 -9.75 2.58 -9.28
C GLY A 58 -8.91 1.36 -8.91
N THR A 59 -8.03 1.52 -7.94
CA THR A 59 -7.23 0.40 -7.41
C THR A 59 -7.14 0.49 -5.90
N ALA A 60 -7.49 -0.60 -5.22
CA ALA A 60 -7.20 -0.83 -3.81
C ALA A 60 -6.01 -1.79 -3.70
N VAL A 61 -5.03 -1.46 -2.86
CA VAL A 61 -3.83 -2.27 -2.62
C VAL A 61 -3.78 -2.64 -1.14
N PHE A 62 -3.80 -3.95 -0.84
CA PHE A 62 -3.69 -4.45 0.51
C PHE A 62 -2.33 -5.08 0.74
N THR A 63 -1.56 -4.53 1.71
CA THR A 63 -0.22 -5.02 2.04
C THR A 63 -0.23 -5.78 3.36
N LEU A 64 -0.23 -7.10 3.27
CA LEU A 64 -0.41 -7.99 4.41
C LEU A 64 0.92 -8.23 5.15
N GLY A 65 0.97 -7.88 6.43
CA GLY A 65 2.17 -7.99 7.25
C GLY A 65 2.34 -9.34 7.93
N THR A 66 1.32 -9.78 8.65
CA THR A 66 1.31 -10.99 9.48
C THR A 66 -0.09 -11.58 9.57
N ASN A 67 -0.19 -12.87 9.93
CA ASN A 67 -1.47 -13.50 10.30
C ASN A 67 -1.77 -13.43 11.80
N HIS A 68 -0.89 -12.83 12.62
CA HIS A 68 -1.13 -12.66 14.04
C HIS A 68 -2.11 -11.54 14.33
N VAL A 69 -3.04 -11.80 15.24
CA VAL A 69 -4.03 -10.86 15.75
C VAL A 69 -3.93 -10.76 17.28
N TYR A 70 -4.35 -9.61 17.81
CA TYR A 70 -4.50 -9.38 19.23
C TYR A 70 -5.97 -9.31 19.57
N ILE A 71 -6.39 -10.11 20.55
CA ILE A 71 -7.76 -10.17 21.06
C ILE A 71 -7.77 -9.49 22.43
N LEU A 72 -8.60 -8.47 22.61
CA LEU A 72 -8.80 -7.85 23.91
C LEU A 72 -9.59 -8.82 24.80
N LYS A 73 -8.97 -9.28 25.90
CA LYS A 73 -9.55 -10.31 26.79
C LYS A 73 -10.87 -9.89 27.41
N GLU A 74 -11.07 -8.59 27.60
CA GLU A 74 -12.29 -8.04 28.18
C GLU A 74 -13.50 -8.19 27.28
N THR A 75 -13.33 -7.99 25.97
CA THR A 75 -14.42 -7.99 24.97
C THR A 75 -14.41 -9.23 24.07
N GLY A 76 -13.29 -9.94 23.99
CA GLY A 76 -13.10 -11.05 23.04
C GLY A 76 -12.94 -10.58 21.58
N GLU A 77 -12.80 -9.28 21.34
CA GLU A 77 -12.70 -8.71 20.01
C GLU A 77 -11.23 -8.59 19.55
N ILE A 78 -11.01 -8.80 18.24
CA ILE A 78 -9.72 -8.50 17.61
C ILE A 78 -9.54 -6.98 17.58
N VAL A 79 -8.39 -6.50 18.01
CA VAL A 79 -8.03 -5.08 17.97
C VAL A 79 -6.98 -4.80 16.91
N ASP A 80 -7.08 -3.65 16.27
CA ASP A 80 -6.16 -3.22 15.21
C ASP A 80 -4.74 -3.01 15.73
N ASN A 81 -4.62 -2.43 16.91
CA ASN A 81 -3.37 -2.30 17.64
C ASN A 81 -3.62 -2.24 19.15
N CYS A 82 -2.60 -2.55 19.94
CA CYS A 82 -2.70 -2.55 21.39
C CYS A 82 -2.65 -1.15 22.02
N GLN A 83 -2.52 -0.06 21.25
CA GLN A 83 -2.47 1.34 21.70
C GLN A 83 -1.48 1.56 22.88
N LYS A 84 -0.36 0.84 22.88
CA LYS A 84 0.64 0.81 23.98
C LYS A 84 0.07 0.37 25.36
N LYS A 85 -1.12 -0.22 25.41
CA LYS A 85 -1.68 -0.81 26.63
C LYS A 85 -0.84 -2.04 27.05
N PRO A 86 -0.87 -2.40 28.35
CA PRO A 86 -0.14 -3.57 28.84
C PRO A 86 -0.50 -4.86 28.08
N GLN A 87 0.50 -5.61 27.64
CA GLN A 87 0.33 -6.82 26.83
C GLN A 87 -0.55 -7.88 27.51
N ARG A 88 -0.57 -7.94 28.86
CA ARG A 88 -1.42 -8.86 29.65
C ARG A 88 -2.92 -8.73 29.38
N LEU A 89 -3.37 -7.59 28.84
CA LEU A 89 -4.78 -7.35 28.50
C LEU A 89 -5.20 -8.05 27.21
N PHE A 90 -4.24 -8.53 26.44
CA PHE A 90 -4.50 -9.13 25.14
C PHE A 90 -4.10 -10.60 25.14
N GLU A 91 -4.80 -11.35 24.33
CA GLU A 91 -4.42 -12.68 23.86
C GLU A 91 -3.91 -12.55 22.43
N GLU A 92 -2.81 -13.21 22.11
CA GLU A 92 -2.27 -13.25 20.75
C GLU A 92 -2.66 -14.58 20.12
N ARG A 93 -3.18 -14.53 18.90
CA ARG A 93 -3.61 -15.70 18.13
C ARG A 93 -3.15 -15.57 16.69
N GLU A 94 -2.86 -16.69 16.05
CA GLU A 94 -2.62 -16.78 14.61
C GLU A 94 -3.94 -17.09 13.89
N LEU A 95 -4.23 -16.33 12.82
CA LEU A 95 -5.30 -16.66 11.90
C LEU A 95 -4.86 -17.83 11.00
N SER A 96 -5.77 -18.75 10.76
CA SER A 96 -5.61 -19.80 9.76
C SER A 96 -5.66 -19.23 8.33
N ILE A 97 -5.28 -20.05 7.35
CA ILE A 97 -5.38 -19.70 5.92
C ILE A 97 -6.82 -19.32 5.56
N ALA A 98 -7.79 -20.14 5.97
CA ALA A 98 -9.22 -19.92 5.68
C ALA A 98 -9.71 -18.59 6.30
N GLU A 99 -9.42 -18.34 7.59
CA GLU A 99 -9.82 -17.07 8.24
C GLU A 99 -9.20 -15.85 7.53
N CYS A 100 -7.93 -15.93 7.13
CA CYS A 100 -7.28 -14.86 6.36
C CYS A 100 -7.99 -14.64 5.01
N ALA A 101 -8.30 -15.71 4.30
CA ALA A 101 -8.99 -15.65 3.00
C ALA A 101 -10.40 -15.07 3.13
N ASP A 102 -11.15 -15.45 4.17
CA ASP A 102 -12.49 -14.92 4.46
C ASP A 102 -12.47 -13.41 4.70
N TYR A 103 -11.55 -12.90 5.51
CA TYR A 103 -11.40 -11.46 5.72
C TYR A 103 -11.06 -10.71 4.42
N LEU A 104 -10.17 -11.27 3.60
CA LEU A 104 -9.81 -10.68 2.31
C LEU A 104 -10.99 -10.68 1.34
N GLN A 105 -11.78 -11.77 1.31
CA GLN A 105 -12.99 -11.84 0.49
C GLN A 105 -14.02 -10.80 0.92
N HIS A 106 -14.24 -10.61 2.22
CA HIS A 106 -15.12 -9.55 2.74
C HIS A 106 -14.66 -8.17 2.29
N CYS A 107 -13.35 -7.88 2.31
CA CYS A 107 -12.80 -6.63 1.82
C CYS A 107 -13.12 -6.42 0.32
N ILE A 108 -12.91 -7.44 -0.50
CA ILE A 108 -13.14 -7.41 -1.95
C ILE A 108 -14.63 -7.16 -2.22
N ASP A 109 -15.51 -7.91 -1.57
CA ASP A 109 -16.95 -7.80 -1.77
C ASP A 109 -17.51 -6.45 -1.31
N ALA A 110 -17.02 -5.93 -0.19
CA ALA A 110 -17.42 -4.59 0.30
C ALA A 110 -17.02 -3.47 -0.67
N ILE A 111 -15.88 -3.58 -1.33
CA ILE A 111 -15.43 -2.60 -2.32
C ILE A 111 -16.17 -2.80 -3.65
N GLN A 112 -16.13 -4.01 -4.22
CA GLN A 112 -16.63 -4.24 -5.57
C GLN A 112 -18.16 -4.22 -5.69
N SER A 113 -18.90 -4.42 -4.59
CA SER A 113 -20.36 -4.20 -4.56
C SER A 113 -20.72 -2.73 -4.72
N ARG A 114 -19.89 -1.80 -4.27
CA ARG A 114 -20.11 -0.34 -4.36
C ARG A 114 -19.42 0.29 -5.56
N PHE A 115 -18.25 -0.24 -5.92
CA PHE A 115 -17.35 0.27 -6.95
C PHE A 115 -16.93 -0.86 -7.89
N PRO A 116 -17.81 -1.29 -8.81
CA PRO A 116 -17.59 -2.50 -9.61
C PRO A 116 -16.37 -2.47 -10.53
N LYS A 117 -15.84 -1.27 -10.83
CA LYS A 117 -14.67 -1.06 -11.69
C LYS A 117 -13.35 -0.96 -10.90
N VAL A 118 -13.39 -1.12 -9.57
CA VAL A 118 -12.18 -1.06 -8.74
C VAL A 118 -11.46 -2.41 -8.75
N ASN A 119 -10.20 -2.39 -9.15
CA ASN A 119 -9.30 -3.52 -9.03
C ASN A 119 -8.79 -3.64 -7.58
N VAL A 120 -8.59 -4.87 -7.12
CA VAL A 120 -7.96 -5.15 -5.82
C VAL A 120 -6.65 -5.86 -6.05
N VAL A 121 -5.56 -5.29 -5.57
CA VAL A 121 -4.23 -5.88 -5.61
C VAL A 121 -3.85 -6.32 -4.20
N LEU A 122 -3.65 -7.61 -4.03
CA LEU A 122 -3.17 -8.20 -2.79
C LEU A 122 -1.65 -8.35 -2.87
N THR A 123 -0.95 -8.04 -1.80
CA THR A 123 0.50 -8.25 -1.72
C THR A 123 0.93 -8.61 -0.31
N VAL A 124 1.88 -9.53 -0.19
CA VAL A 124 2.50 -9.83 1.10
C VAL A 124 3.67 -8.86 1.30
N SER A 125 3.65 -8.18 2.43
CA SER A 125 4.66 -7.17 2.77
C SER A 125 6.04 -7.79 2.95
N PRO A 126 7.09 -7.20 2.39
CA PRO A 126 8.47 -7.66 2.56
C PRO A 126 9.06 -7.33 3.95
N ILE A 127 8.32 -6.64 4.81
CA ILE A 127 8.77 -6.32 6.17
C ILE A 127 8.88 -7.60 7.00
N ARG A 128 10.01 -7.76 7.71
CA ARG A 128 10.26 -8.90 8.61
C ARG A 128 9.67 -8.66 9.99
N TYR A 129 9.07 -9.68 10.56
CA TYR A 129 8.53 -9.65 11.92
C TYR A 129 9.49 -10.32 12.91
N ARG A 130 10.41 -9.53 13.47
CA ARG A 130 11.43 -10.03 14.40
C ARG A 130 10.85 -10.56 15.72
N LYS A 131 9.67 -10.08 16.12
CA LYS A 131 9.00 -10.50 17.36
C LYS A 131 8.81 -12.02 17.45
N TYR A 132 8.49 -12.66 16.34
CA TYR A 132 8.23 -14.11 16.27
C TYR A 132 9.45 -14.94 15.89
N GLY A 133 10.63 -14.32 15.84
CA GLY A 133 11.80 -14.89 15.23
C GLY A 133 11.67 -15.02 13.72
N TYR A 134 12.75 -15.32 13.04
CA TYR A 134 12.73 -15.41 11.58
C TYR A 134 11.90 -16.58 11.06
N HIS A 135 11.93 -17.72 11.79
CA HIS A 135 11.11 -18.89 11.45
C HIS A 135 9.61 -18.58 11.55
N GLY A 136 9.16 -18.05 12.69
CA GLY A 136 7.76 -17.66 12.88
C GLY A 136 7.31 -16.59 11.87
N SER A 137 8.18 -15.64 11.53
CA SER A 137 7.91 -14.67 10.47
C SER A 137 7.69 -15.34 9.12
N GLN A 138 8.50 -16.37 8.76
CA GLN A 138 8.33 -17.12 7.51
C GLN A 138 7.03 -17.93 7.49
N LEU A 139 6.67 -18.59 8.60
CA LEU A 139 5.40 -19.33 8.71
C LEU A 139 4.20 -18.38 8.54
N SER A 140 4.25 -17.21 9.17
CA SER A 140 3.23 -16.18 9.00
C SER A 140 3.11 -15.72 7.55
N LYS A 141 4.23 -15.49 6.85
CA LYS A 141 4.22 -15.11 5.43
C LYS A 141 3.68 -16.24 4.55
N ALA A 142 4.05 -17.49 4.82
CA ALA A 142 3.52 -18.65 4.09
C ALA A 142 1.99 -18.76 4.24
N THR A 143 1.46 -18.56 5.45
CA THR A 143 0.01 -18.52 5.69
C THR A 143 -0.67 -17.44 4.85
N LEU A 144 -0.10 -16.22 4.82
CA LEU A 144 -0.65 -15.12 4.04
C LEU A 144 -0.57 -15.37 2.53
N LEU A 145 0.52 -15.96 2.02
CA LEU A 145 0.66 -16.31 0.61
C LEU A 145 -0.39 -17.33 0.18
N LEU A 146 -0.60 -18.37 0.98
CA LEU A 146 -1.63 -19.38 0.72
C LEU A 146 -3.04 -18.81 0.80
N ALA A 147 -3.32 -17.93 1.76
CA ALA A 147 -4.61 -17.24 1.87
C ALA A 147 -4.90 -16.33 0.68
N VAL A 148 -3.90 -15.60 0.20
CA VAL A 148 -4.02 -14.75 -0.99
C VAL A 148 -4.32 -15.61 -2.23
N GLU A 149 -3.61 -16.71 -2.41
CA GLU A 149 -3.86 -17.64 -3.54
C GLU A 149 -5.28 -18.21 -3.49
N GLU A 150 -5.76 -18.60 -2.30
CA GLU A 150 -7.14 -19.07 -2.12
C GLU A 150 -8.15 -17.96 -2.44
N THR A 151 -7.94 -16.75 -1.95
CA THR A 151 -8.79 -15.59 -2.25
C THR A 151 -8.87 -15.32 -3.75
N ILE A 152 -7.74 -15.34 -4.47
CA ILE A 152 -7.73 -15.12 -5.93
C ILE A 152 -8.47 -16.22 -6.68
N ARG A 153 -8.36 -17.48 -6.23
CA ARG A 153 -9.11 -18.59 -6.83
C ARG A 153 -10.61 -18.45 -6.63
N MET A 154 -11.05 -17.92 -5.48
CA MET A 154 -12.47 -17.68 -5.19
C MET A 154 -13.04 -16.44 -5.87
N ALA A 155 -12.18 -15.48 -6.24
CA ALA A 155 -12.62 -14.22 -6.83
C ALA A 155 -13.43 -14.44 -8.12
N ASP A 156 -14.55 -13.72 -8.21
CA ASP A 156 -15.45 -13.79 -9.37
C ASP A 156 -14.80 -13.14 -10.60
N LYS A 157 -14.40 -13.98 -11.54
CA LYS A 157 -13.75 -13.58 -12.79
C LYS A 157 -14.67 -12.83 -13.77
N THR A 158 -15.97 -12.86 -13.55
CA THR A 158 -16.95 -12.13 -14.38
C THR A 158 -17.08 -10.66 -14.00
N LYS A 159 -16.70 -10.28 -12.77
CA LYS A 159 -16.69 -8.89 -12.32
C LYS A 159 -15.75 -8.03 -13.17
N CYS A 160 -16.11 -6.77 -13.35
CA CYS A 160 -15.32 -5.78 -14.10
C CYS A 160 -14.00 -5.46 -13.37
N GLY A 161 -14.05 -5.19 -12.05
CA GLY A 161 -12.88 -5.05 -11.21
C GLY A 161 -12.20 -6.39 -10.96
N LYS A 162 -10.90 -6.46 -11.22
CA LYS A 162 -10.11 -7.69 -11.09
C LYS A 162 -9.45 -7.77 -9.72
N VAL A 163 -9.18 -9.00 -9.28
CA VAL A 163 -8.37 -9.29 -8.09
C VAL A 163 -7.08 -9.94 -8.57
N ALA A 164 -5.95 -9.41 -8.12
CA ALA A 164 -4.63 -9.89 -8.53
C ALA A 164 -3.65 -9.91 -7.35
N TYR A 165 -2.62 -10.74 -7.44
CA TYR A 165 -1.47 -10.72 -6.55
C TYR A 165 -0.32 -9.92 -7.16
N PHE A 166 0.36 -9.13 -6.34
CA PHE A 166 1.61 -8.47 -6.71
C PHE A 166 2.73 -8.93 -5.77
N PRO A 167 3.85 -9.49 -6.27
CA PRO A 167 4.81 -10.26 -5.49
C PRO A 167 5.87 -9.38 -4.77
N SER A 168 5.45 -8.39 -3.96
CA SER A 168 6.41 -7.51 -3.27
C SER A 168 7.34 -8.25 -2.31
N TYR A 169 6.84 -9.33 -1.69
CA TYR A 169 7.63 -10.16 -0.77
C TYR A 169 8.73 -10.90 -1.52
N GLU A 170 8.38 -11.53 -2.62
CA GLU A 170 9.30 -12.31 -3.46
C GLU A 170 10.33 -11.39 -4.15
N ILE A 171 9.91 -10.22 -4.62
CA ILE A 171 10.84 -9.23 -5.21
C ILE A 171 11.97 -8.93 -4.23
N VAL A 172 11.68 -8.68 -2.95
CA VAL A 172 12.74 -8.39 -1.97
C VAL A 172 13.57 -9.64 -1.62
N ASN A 173 12.93 -10.80 -1.46
CA ASN A 173 13.60 -11.99 -0.94
C ASN A 173 14.32 -12.79 -2.02
N ASP A 174 13.83 -12.80 -3.27
CA ASP A 174 14.37 -13.61 -4.35
C ASP A 174 15.09 -12.80 -5.41
N GLU A 175 14.55 -11.65 -5.80
CA GLU A 175 15.12 -10.83 -6.86
C GLU A 175 16.22 -9.90 -6.32
N LEU A 176 15.95 -9.14 -5.25
CA LEU A 176 16.91 -8.22 -4.65
C LEU A 176 17.95 -8.92 -3.75
N ARG A 177 17.55 -9.86 -2.92
CA ARG A 177 18.36 -10.81 -2.12
C ARG A 177 19.58 -10.28 -1.37
N ASP A 178 19.62 -8.99 -1.01
CA ASP A 178 20.80 -8.39 -0.38
C ASP A 178 20.35 -7.47 0.78
N TYR A 179 21.13 -7.44 1.85
CA TYR A 179 20.85 -6.61 3.02
C TYR A 179 20.88 -5.11 2.75
N ARG A 180 21.55 -4.63 1.71
CA ARG A 180 21.51 -3.22 1.28
C ARG A 180 20.12 -2.75 0.89
N PHE A 181 19.21 -3.67 0.59
CA PHE A 181 17.81 -3.37 0.27
C PHE A 181 16.91 -3.29 1.52
N TYR A 182 17.50 -3.45 2.70
CA TYR A 182 16.86 -3.17 3.98
C TYR A 182 17.41 -1.87 4.57
N GLN A 183 16.64 -1.26 5.48
CA GLN A 183 17.10 -0.14 6.32
C GLN A 183 18.06 -0.67 7.39
N ASP A 184 18.65 0.25 8.17
CA ASP A 184 19.59 -0.05 9.27
C ASP A 184 19.01 -1.01 10.31
N ASP A 185 17.68 -1.05 10.45
CA ASP A 185 16.98 -1.98 11.35
C ASP A 185 16.94 -3.42 10.84
N MET A 186 17.32 -3.67 9.60
CA MET A 186 17.29 -4.98 8.93
C MET A 186 15.89 -5.61 8.83
N LEU A 187 14.83 -4.81 9.00
CA LEU A 187 13.43 -5.26 8.98
C LEU A 187 12.65 -4.61 7.84
N HIS A 188 12.81 -3.30 7.67
CA HIS A 188 12.07 -2.52 6.68
C HIS A 188 12.86 -2.41 5.38
N PRO A 189 12.18 -2.51 4.22
CA PRO A 189 12.81 -2.23 2.93
C PRO A 189 13.40 -0.82 2.89
N SER A 190 14.57 -0.67 2.26
CA SER A 190 15.19 0.63 1.99
C SER A 190 14.38 1.42 0.96
N SER A 191 14.65 2.72 0.82
CA SER A 191 14.02 3.54 -0.23
C SER A 191 14.32 3.00 -1.62
N GLN A 192 15.56 2.52 -1.85
CA GLN A 192 15.94 1.88 -3.12
C GLN A 192 15.09 0.65 -3.43
N ALA A 193 14.80 -0.20 -2.42
CA ALA A 193 13.94 -1.36 -2.60
C ALA A 193 12.49 -0.94 -2.90
N VAL A 194 11.97 0.10 -2.23
CA VAL A 194 10.63 0.64 -2.48
C VAL A 194 10.51 1.19 -3.90
N ASP A 195 11.51 1.96 -4.36
CA ASP A 195 11.54 2.48 -5.73
C ASP A 195 11.56 1.36 -6.76
N TYR A 196 12.38 0.32 -6.54
CA TYR A 196 12.42 -0.85 -7.41
C TYR A 196 11.07 -1.58 -7.47
N ILE A 197 10.43 -1.81 -6.31
CA ILE A 197 9.09 -2.42 -6.25
C ILE A 197 8.06 -1.55 -6.98
N PHE A 198 8.14 -0.22 -6.82
CA PHE A 198 7.28 0.71 -7.54
C PHE A 198 7.46 0.61 -9.06
N GLU A 199 8.70 0.51 -9.55
CA GLU A 199 8.98 0.32 -10.99
C GLU A 199 8.37 -1.00 -11.50
N ARG A 200 8.53 -2.12 -10.76
CA ARG A 200 7.90 -3.41 -11.14
C ARG A 200 6.38 -3.33 -11.12
N PHE A 201 5.80 -2.61 -10.15
CA PHE A 201 4.36 -2.36 -10.12
C PHE A 201 3.91 -1.53 -11.33
N ALA A 202 4.65 -0.49 -11.65
CA ALA A 202 4.39 0.35 -12.82
C ALA A 202 4.43 -0.47 -14.13
N ASP A 203 5.48 -1.26 -14.33
CA ASP A 203 5.63 -2.13 -15.50
C ASP A 203 4.46 -3.12 -15.66
N THR A 204 3.85 -3.54 -14.54
CA THR A 204 2.76 -4.51 -14.53
C THR A 204 1.39 -3.88 -14.81
N TYR A 205 1.13 -2.68 -14.27
CA TYR A 205 -0.22 -2.13 -14.19
C TYR A 205 -0.42 -0.79 -14.90
N PHE A 206 0.65 -0.06 -15.26
CA PHE A 206 0.50 1.27 -15.81
C PHE A 206 0.32 1.25 -17.34
N SER A 207 -0.50 2.16 -17.81
CA SER A 207 -0.64 2.44 -19.23
C SER A 207 0.53 3.28 -19.78
N ASN A 208 0.72 3.28 -21.08
CA ASN A 208 1.71 4.16 -21.74
C ASN A 208 1.46 5.64 -21.39
N GLU A 209 0.20 6.07 -21.30
CA GLU A 209 -0.13 7.44 -20.89
C GLU A 209 0.37 7.77 -19.49
N THR A 210 0.24 6.81 -18.54
CA THR A 210 0.77 6.97 -17.19
C THR A 210 2.30 7.06 -17.19
N PHE A 211 2.98 6.26 -18.02
CA PHE A 211 4.44 6.37 -18.15
C PHE A 211 4.87 7.70 -18.77
N ASP A 212 4.16 8.22 -19.77
CA ASP A 212 4.44 9.52 -20.36
C ASP A 212 4.27 10.64 -19.33
N PHE A 213 3.24 10.56 -18.50
CA PHE A 213 3.05 11.47 -17.37
C PHE A 213 4.22 11.40 -16.40
N LEU A 214 4.58 10.21 -15.90
CA LEU A 214 5.66 10.02 -14.93
C LEU A 214 7.00 10.54 -15.46
N LYS A 215 7.29 10.31 -16.75
CA LYS A 215 8.49 10.82 -17.41
C LYS A 215 8.53 12.36 -17.43
N ALA A 216 7.40 12.99 -17.68
CA ALA A 216 7.28 14.45 -17.66
C ALA A 216 7.30 15.03 -16.25
N TRP A 217 6.69 14.34 -15.27
CA TRP A 217 6.59 14.77 -13.87
C TRP A 217 7.91 14.61 -13.10
N LYS A 218 8.68 13.54 -13.33
CA LYS A 218 9.92 13.23 -12.59
C LYS A 218 10.86 14.43 -12.46
N PRO A 219 11.29 15.15 -13.52
CA PRO A 219 12.20 16.28 -13.39
C PRO A 219 11.59 17.46 -12.60
N ILE A 220 10.26 17.66 -12.67
CA ILE A 220 9.56 18.68 -11.90
C ILE A 220 9.58 18.31 -10.40
N ARG A 221 9.22 17.06 -10.07
CA ARG A 221 9.27 16.54 -8.70
C ARG A 221 10.67 16.67 -8.09
N GLU A 222 11.71 16.28 -8.81
CA GLU A 222 13.10 16.37 -8.36
C GLU A 222 13.50 17.83 -8.12
N ALA A 223 13.11 18.74 -9.01
CA ALA A 223 13.36 20.16 -8.86
C ALA A 223 12.63 20.77 -7.63
N LEU A 224 11.35 20.40 -7.41
CA LEU A 224 10.56 20.87 -6.26
C LEU A 224 11.07 20.29 -4.92
N SER A 225 11.65 19.09 -4.92
CA SER A 225 12.23 18.47 -3.74
C SER A 225 13.64 18.96 -3.41
N HIS A 226 14.26 19.73 -4.31
CA HIS A 226 15.62 20.25 -4.12
C HIS A 226 15.69 21.22 -2.95
N ARG A 227 16.61 20.97 -2.02
CA ARG A 227 16.89 21.88 -0.87
C ARG A 227 18.16 22.67 -1.19
N PRO A 228 18.04 23.96 -1.54
CA PRO A 228 19.19 24.79 -1.87
C PRO A 228 19.99 25.17 -0.63
N VAL A 229 21.28 25.42 -0.82
CA VAL A 229 22.16 25.99 0.23
C VAL A 229 21.77 27.44 0.50
N HIS A 230 21.36 28.20 -0.54
CA HIS A 230 20.95 29.59 -0.48
C HIS A 230 19.53 29.78 -1.04
N PRO A 231 18.46 29.54 -0.23
CA PRO A 231 17.08 29.62 -0.69
C PRO A 231 16.64 31.03 -1.16
N GLU A 232 17.32 32.08 -0.71
CA GLU A 232 17.00 33.46 -1.06
C GLU A 232 17.73 33.96 -2.31
N SER A 233 18.56 33.13 -2.94
CA SER A 233 19.32 33.56 -4.13
C SER A 233 18.39 33.82 -5.32
N THR A 234 18.76 34.79 -6.17
CA THR A 234 18.00 35.14 -7.39
C THR A 234 17.93 33.98 -8.35
N GLU A 235 19.02 33.24 -8.44
CA GLU A 235 19.12 32.03 -9.28
C GLU A 235 18.15 30.96 -8.86
N TYR A 236 18.02 30.71 -7.53
CA TYR A 236 17.08 29.70 -7.03
C TYR A 236 15.62 30.13 -7.23
N LYS A 237 15.31 31.41 -7.01
CA LYS A 237 13.97 31.96 -7.27
C LYS A 237 13.59 31.84 -8.75
N ALA A 238 14.53 32.11 -9.66
CA ALA A 238 14.32 31.95 -11.11
C ALA A 238 14.12 30.47 -11.47
N PHE A 239 14.91 29.55 -10.89
CA PHE A 239 14.77 28.11 -11.07
C PHE A 239 13.39 27.60 -10.59
N LEU A 240 12.92 28.01 -9.43
CA LEU A 240 11.59 27.64 -8.93
C LEU A 240 10.49 28.16 -9.84
N ALA A 241 10.53 29.43 -10.24
CA ALA A 241 9.54 30.02 -11.14
C ALA A 241 9.43 29.25 -12.46
N GLN A 242 10.57 28.87 -13.05
CA GLN A 242 10.59 28.04 -14.25
C GLN A 242 10.03 26.63 -14.02
N THR A 243 10.28 26.06 -12.84
CA THR A 243 9.76 24.73 -12.47
C THR A 243 8.25 24.77 -12.28
N GLU A 244 7.73 25.82 -11.63
CA GLU A 244 6.28 26.03 -11.46
C GLU A 244 5.57 26.25 -12.79
N GLU A 245 6.20 26.94 -13.75
CA GLU A 245 5.65 27.10 -15.10
C GLU A 245 5.52 25.77 -15.82
N LYS A 246 6.57 24.94 -15.80
CA LYS A 246 6.50 23.56 -16.34
C LYS A 246 5.44 22.70 -15.66
N ALA A 247 5.26 22.86 -14.35
CA ALA A 247 4.22 22.15 -13.61
C ALA A 247 2.82 22.58 -14.08
N LYS A 248 2.58 23.90 -14.29
CA LYS A 248 1.32 24.41 -14.82
C LYS A 248 1.04 23.93 -16.24
N GLU A 249 2.05 23.92 -17.11
CA GLU A 249 1.90 23.36 -18.46
C GLU A 249 1.52 21.88 -18.42
N LEU A 250 2.14 21.10 -17.51
CA LEU A 250 1.80 19.69 -17.33
C LEU A 250 0.39 19.51 -16.79
N GLN A 251 -0.05 20.38 -15.88
CA GLN A 251 -1.42 20.37 -15.35
C GLN A 251 -2.47 20.63 -16.43
N LEU A 252 -2.19 21.50 -17.41
CA LEU A 252 -3.10 21.73 -18.54
C LEU A 252 -3.28 20.47 -19.39
N LYS A 253 -2.22 19.67 -19.56
CA LYS A 253 -2.27 18.39 -20.27
C LYS A 253 -2.97 17.30 -19.44
N TYR A 254 -2.87 17.36 -18.09
CA TYR A 254 -3.44 16.40 -17.16
C TYR A 254 -4.28 17.14 -16.11
N PRO A 255 -5.51 17.59 -16.43
CA PRO A 255 -6.33 18.44 -15.55
C PRO A 255 -6.70 17.82 -14.20
N GLN A 256 -6.60 16.49 -14.09
CA GLN A 256 -6.85 15.74 -12.87
C GLN A 256 -5.71 15.83 -11.83
N LEU A 257 -4.56 16.43 -12.20
CA LEU A 257 -3.47 16.66 -11.25
C LEU A 257 -3.81 17.82 -10.32
N GLU A 258 -3.63 17.60 -9.04
CA GLU A 258 -3.60 18.65 -8.02
C GLU A 258 -2.13 19.01 -7.76
N LEU A 259 -1.68 20.15 -8.28
CA LEU A 259 -0.32 20.65 -8.08
C LEU A 259 -0.25 21.56 -6.90
#